data_e4e4833e2118099f7a94291a186c98b6
#
_entry.id   e4e4833e2118099f7a94291a186c98b6
#
_cell.length_a   1.000
_cell.length_b   1.000
_cell.length_c   1.000
_cell.angle_alpha   90.00
_cell.angle_beta   90.00
_cell.angle_gamma   90.00
#
_symmetry.space_group_name_H-M   'P 1'
#
loop_
_entity.id
_entity.type
_entity.pdbx_description
1 polymer ?
#
loop_
_entity_poly.entity_id
_entity_poly.type
_entity_poly.pdbx_seq_one_letter_code
_entity_poly.pdbx_strand_id
1 'polypeptide(L)'
;MRVLMFGWEFPPHISGGLGTASFGLTKGMSTLEDLEVIFVVPKAWGDEDQTKVRLIGANKVPVAFKQVHYKGFKRPIEQIEISSKIVPYTDPEQYYQKINSETTGHKLVVQTNNEGTIDFSGRYDTSLMDEIFRYSVVAAVIAEENDFDIIHAHDWLAYPAGIAAMEVSGKPLVIHVHATDFDRSGGNVNPDVYRIEKMGMDAASKIITVSNLTRDIVINKYNIDPEKVETVYNAVEPVKLSGDADVNKGFEDKVVTFLGRITMQKGPEYFIEAANKVLKMMPNVRFVMAGSGDMMERMMRRAAALNITDRFHFTGFLKGKDVF
;
A
#
# COMPACT_ATOMS: atom_id res chain seq x y z
N MET A 1 14.09 -10.54 20.20
CA MET A 1 12.70 -10.65 19.70
C MET A 1 12.75 -10.71 18.18
N ARG A 2 12.04 -11.67 17.58
CA ARG A 2 11.98 -11.85 16.12
C ARG A 2 10.59 -11.52 15.62
N VAL A 3 10.50 -10.61 14.63
CA VAL A 3 9.24 -10.14 14.04
C VAL A 3 9.07 -10.73 12.66
N LEU A 4 7.97 -11.45 12.41
CA LEU A 4 7.54 -11.84 11.08
C LEU A 4 6.65 -10.72 10.50
N MET A 5 7.18 -9.98 9.54
CA MET A 5 6.55 -8.77 9.02
C MET A 5 6.06 -8.98 7.59
N PHE A 6 4.76 -8.78 7.36
CA PHE A 6 4.15 -8.89 6.04
C PHE A 6 3.92 -7.51 5.44
N GLY A 7 4.51 -7.25 4.28
CA GLY A 7 4.28 -6.07 3.46
C GLY A 7 3.86 -6.44 2.04
N TRP A 8 3.75 -5.43 1.17
CA TRP A 8 3.40 -5.64 -0.24
C TRP A 8 4.55 -5.33 -1.18
N GLU A 9 5.35 -4.35 -0.82
CA GLU A 9 6.44 -3.80 -1.63
C GLU A 9 7.70 -3.65 -0.78
N PHE A 10 8.87 -3.77 -1.43
CA PHE A 10 10.17 -3.49 -0.83
C PHE A 10 11.11 -2.83 -1.86
N PRO A 11 11.97 -1.87 -1.46
CA PRO A 11 12.90 -1.21 -2.38
C PRO A 11 13.84 -2.21 -3.09
N PRO A 12 14.17 -1.97 -4.38
CA PRO A 12 13.86 -0.78 -5.19
C PRO A 12 12.48 -0.81 -5.85
N HIS A 13 11.69 -1.87 -5.69
CA HIS A 13 10.41 -2.10 -6.33
C HIS A 13 9.25 -1.57 -5.49
N ILE A 14 9.21 -0.24 -5.31
CA ILE A 14 8.14 0.46 -4.60
C ILE A 14 7.41 1.42 -5.54
N SER A 15 6.09 1.50 -5.40
CA SER A 15 5.24 2.41 -6.18
C SER A 15 4.63 3.53 -5.34
N GLY A 16 4.82 3.49 -4.01
CA GLY A 16 4.18 4.47 -3.14
C GLY A 16 4.72 4.55 -1.72
N GLY A 17 3.99 5.32 -0.91
CA GLY A 17 4.36 5.61 0.47
C GLY A 17 4.39 4.39 1.40
N LEU A 18 3.61 3.34 1.10
CA LEU A 18 3.54 2.13 1.92
C LEU A 18 4.90 1.40 1.96
N GLY A 19 5.48 1.13 0.79
CA GLY A 19 6.79 0.49 0.70
C GLY A 19 7.91 1.35 1.33
N THR A 20 7.85 2.67 1.13
CA THR A 20 8.81 3.61 1.75
C THR A 20 8.69 3.60 3.28
N ALA A 21 7.47 3.63 3.83
CA ALA A 21 7.23 3.62 5.27
C ALA A 21 7.67 2.30 5.91
N SER A 22 7.32 1.18 5.29
CA SER A 22 7.71 -0.16 5.78
C SER A 22 9.22 -0.33 5.78
N PHE A 23 9.91 0.10 4.71
CA PHE A 23 11.36 0.07 4.64
C PHE A 23 12.03 0.97 5.69
N GLY A 24 11.54 2.20 5.85
CA GLY A 24 12.05 3.13 6.88
C GLY A 24 11.87 2.55 8.29
N LEU A 25 10.73 1.90 8.56
CA LEU A 25 10.48 1.23 9.83
C LEU A 25 11.47 0.08 10.06
N THR A 26 11.67 -0.80 9.07
CA THR A 26 12.62 -1.92 9.19
C THR A 26 14.06 -1.43 9.40
N LYS A 27 14.45 -0.35 8.73
CA LYS A 27 15.74 0.31 8.94
C LYS A 27 15.89 0.84 10.37
N GLY A 28 14.84 1.47 10.92
CA GLY A 28 14.82 1.90 12.32
C GLY A 28 14.90 0.71 13.28
N MET A 29 14.10 -0.32 13.06
CA MET A 29 14.09 -1.53 13.89
C MET A 29 15.45 -2.25 13.88
N SER A 30 16.17 -2.27 12.77
CA SER A 30 17.51 -2.88 12.66
C SER A 30 18.60 -2.19 13.50
N THR A 31 18.33 -1.03 14.08
CA THR A 31 19.24 -0.36 15.03
C THR A 31 19.11 -0.88 16.46
N LEU A 32 18.10 -1.70 16.73
CA LEU A 32 17.85 -2.31 18.03
C LEU A 32 18.56 -3.67 18.10
N GLU A 33 19.51 -3.82 19.03
CA GLU A 33 20.41 -5.00 19.10
C GLU A 33 19.66 -6.33 19.27
N ASP A 34 18.54 -6.34 20.01
CA ASP A 34 17.79 -7.54 20.34
C ASP A 34 16.57 -7.79 19.42
N LEU A 35 16.52 -7.14 18.24
CA LEU A 35 15.40 -7.22 17.32
C LEU A 35 15.82 -7.68 15.93
N GLU A 36 15.22 -8.76 15.46
CA GLU A 36 15.37 -9.31 14.11
C GLU A 36 14.06 -9.19 13.35
N VAL A 37 14.11 -8.78 12.09
CA VAL A 37 12.93 -8.68 11.21
C VAL A 37 13.08 -9.65 10.05
N ILE A 38 12.08 -10.55 9.91
CA ILE A 38 11.86 -11.34 8.72
C ILE A 38 10.76 -10.62 7.92
N PHE A 39 11.14 -9.94 6.83
CA PHE A 39 10.19 -9.19 6.01
C PHE A 39 9.73 -10.04 4.83
N VAL A 40 8.42 -10.15 4.64
CA VAL A 40 7.82 -10.96 3.59
C VAL A 40 7.08 -10.07 2.60
N VAL A 41 7.28 -10.32 1.31
CA VAL A 41 6.55 -9.68 0.21
C VAL A 41 5.96 -10.72 -0.73
N PRO A 42 4.88 -10.43 -1.46
CA PRO A 42 4.35 -11.37 -2.46
C PRO A 42 5.40 -11.74 -3.50
N LYS A 43 6.12 -10.73 -4.02
CA LYS A 43 7.16 -10.92 -5.03
C LYS A 43 8.47 -10.26 -4.65
N ALA A 44 9.53 -11.07 -4.55
CA ALA A 44 10.90 -10.61 -4.51
C ALA A 44 11.56 -10.82 -5.88
N TRP A 45 12.25 -9.78 -6.36
CA TRP A 45 12.90 -9.75 -7.69
C TRP A 45 14.34 -10.25 -7.62
N GLY A 46 14.98 -10.13 -6.44
CA GLY A 46 16.32 -10.62 -6.18
C GLY A 46 17.42 -9.54 -6.17
N ASP A 47 17.03 -8.28 -6.34
CA ASP A 47 17.89 -7.09 -6.29
C ASP A 47 17.60 -6.18 -5.08
N GLU A 48 16.76 -6.66 -4.14
CA GLU A 48 16.42 -5.94 -2.92
C GLU A 48 17.61 -5.91 -1.94
N ASP A 49 17.79 -4.77 -1.26
CA ASP A 49 18.80 -4.63 -0.21
C ASP A 49 18.39 -5.37 1.08
N GLN A 50 19.05 -6.48 1.37
CA GLN A 50 18.81 -7.31 2.55
C GLN A 50 19.79 -7.04 3.70
N THR A 51 20.56 -5.95 3.67
CA THR A 51 21.57 -5.66 4.69
C THR A 51 20.97 -5.39 6.07
N LYS A 52 19.69 -5.05 6.14
CA LYS A 52 18.97 -4.66 7.39
C LYS A 52 17.85 -5.59 7.80
N VAL A 53 17.40 -6.47 6.91
CA VAL A 53 16.32 -7.42 7.15
C VAL A 53 16.57 -8.70 6.37
N ARG A 54 16.05 -9.82 6.87
CA ARG A 54 15.93 -11.03 6.09
C ARG A 54 14.66 -10.92 5.25
N LEU A 55 14.79 -10.80 3.92
CA LEU A 55 13.65 -10.71 2.99
C LEU A 55 13.25 -12.09 2.46
N ILE A 56 11.96 -12.38 2.48
CA ILE A 56 11.37 -13.59 1.86
C ILE A 56 10.38 -13.14 0.78
N GLY A 57 10.57 -13.58 -0.45
CA GLY A 57 9.55 -13.49 -1.51
C GLY A 57 8.63 -14.70 -1.47
N ALA A 58 7.32 -14.50 -1.30
CA ALA A 58 6.34 -15.58 -1.33
C ALA A 58 6.38 -16.34 -2.67
N ASN A 59 6.73 -15.67 -3.76
CA ASN A 59 6.93 -16.26 -5.08
C ASN A 59 8.09 -17.27 -5.17
N LYS A 60 8.90 -17.40 -4.12
CA LYS A 60 10.05 -18.32 -4.08
C LYS A 60 9.85 -19.45 -3.06
N VAL A 61 8.70 -19.48 -2.36
CA VAL A 61 8.41 -20.49 -1.33
C VAL A 61 7.61 -21.62 -1.93
N PRO A 62 8.10 -22.87 -1.88
CA PRO A 62 7.35 -24.05 -2.33
C PRO A 62 6.11 -24.29 -1.46
N VAL A 63 4.99 -24.63 -2.08
CA VAL A 63 3.72 -24.90 -1.40
C VAL A 63 3.28 -26.34 -1.65
N ALA A 64 3.24 -27.14 -0.60
CA ALA A 64 2.70 -28.50 -0.66
C ALA A 64 1.23 -28.49 -0.21
N PHE A 65 0.28 -28.48 -1.14
CA PHE A 65 -1.17 -28.36 -0.84
C PHE A 65 -1.75 -29.41 0.11
N LYS A 66 -1.06 -30.48 0.42
CA LYS A 66 -1.53 -31.54 1.35
C LYS A 66 -1.53 -31.12 2.83
N GLN A 67 -0.93 -29.98 3.17
CA GLN A 67 -0.68 -29.59 4.58
C GLN A 67 -1.42 -28.32 5.05
N VAL A 68 -2.00 -27.54 4.14
CA VAL A 68 -2.64 -26.26 4.53
C VAL A 68 -4.10 -26.48 4.91
N HIS A 69 -4.38 -26.70 6.19
CA HIS A 69 -5.72 -26.69 6.77
C HIS A 69 -6.05 -25.29 7.30
N TYR A 70 -6.69 -24.48 6.49
CA TYR A 70 -7.12 -23.13 6.88
C TYR A 70 -8.47 -23.19 7.61
N LYS A 71 -8.46 -23.06 8.94
CA LYS A 71 -9.68 -23.12 9.78
C LYS A 71 -10.62 -21.93 9.59
N GLY A 72 -10.12 -20.78 9.12
CA GLY A 72 -10.90 -19.55 8.95
C GLY A 72 -11.88 -19.59 7.77
N PHE A 73 -11.66 -20.44 6.78
CA PHE A 73 -12.59 -20.66 5.70
C PHE A 73 -13.32 -21.97 5.89
N LYS A 74 -14.63 -21.93 6.15
CA LYS A 74 -15.49 -23.10 6.38
C LYS A 74 -15.61 -24.06 5.16
N ARG A 75 -14.78 -23.93 4.12
CA ARG A 75 -14.74 -24.76 2.92
C ARG A 75 -13.30 -25.13 2.57
N PRO A 76 -13.07 -26.30 1.96
CA PRO A 76 -11.74 -26.67 1.44
C PRO A 76 -11.25 -25.61 0.44
N ILE A 77 -9.96 -25.36 0.43
CA ILE A 77 -9.28 -24.31 -0.37
C ILE A 77 -9.49 -24.46 -1.88
N GLU A 78 -10.01 -25.58 -2.33
CA GLU A 78 -10.18 -25.88 -3.77
C GLU A 78 -11.18 -24.97 -4.49
N GLN A 79 -12.09 -24.28 -3.79
CA GLN A 79 -13.12 -23.43 -4.42
C GLN A 79 -13.61 -22.30 -3.49
N ILE A 80 -13.11 -21.10 -3.68
CA ILE A 80 -13.72 -19.88 -3.12
C ILE A 80 -14.11 -18.98 -4.29
N GLU A 81 -15.40 -18.65 -4.40
CA GLU A 81 -15.88 -17.61 -5.30
C GLU A 81 -15.62 -16.24 -4.67
N ILE A 82 -14.70 -15.47 -5.26
CA ILE A 82 -14.46 -14.08 -4.92
C ILE A 82 -14.82 -13.22 -6.14
N SER A 83 -15.66 -12.23 -5.93
CA SER A 83 -15.93 -11.21 -6.97
C SER A 83 -14.66 -10.37 -7.16
N SER A 84 -13.93 -10.58 -8.25
CA SER A 84 -12.55 -10.11 -8.43
C SER A 84 -12.43 -8.84 -9.26
N LYS A 85 -13.26 -7.80 -9.01
CA LYS A 85 -13.15 -6.53 -9.76
C LYS A 85 -12.87 -5.34 -8.84
N ILE A 86 -11.78 -5.42 -8.08
CA ILE A 86 -11.39 -4.32 -7.22
C ILE A 86 -10.10 -3.70 -7.76
N VAL A 87 -10.20 -2.45 -8.21
CA VAL A 87 -9.05 -1.59 -8.45
C VAL A 87 -9.10 -0.48 -7.40
N PRO A 88 -8.39 -0.63 -6.27
CA PRO A 88 -8.54 0.22 -5.08
C PRO A 88 -8.06 1.66 -5.25
N TYR A 89 -7.59 2.04 -6.43
CA TYR A 89 -7.02 3.35 -6.72
C TYR A 89 -7.63 4.02 -7.96
N THR A 90 -8.86 3.65 -8.34
CA THR A 90 -9.59 4.29 -9.45
C THR A 90 -10.53 5.38 -8.95
N ASP A 91 -10.81 6.35 -9.84
CA ASP A 91 -11.84 7.37 -9.67
C ASP A 91 -13.22 6.72 -9.39
N PRO A 92 -14.00 7.22 -8.42
CA PRO A 92 -15.33 6.69 -8.09
C PRO A 92 -16.26 6.54 -9.29
N GLU A 93 -16.28 7.48 -10.24
CA GLU A 93 -17.12 7.41 -11.43
C GLU A 93 -16.71 6.24 -12.36
N GLN A 94 -15.42 6.03 -12.55
CA GLN A 94 -14.91 4.89 -13.31
C GLN A 94 -15.12 3.57 -12.57
N TYR A 95 -15.08 3.58 -11.24
CA TYR A 95 -15.36 2.43 -10.40
C TYR A 95 -16.82 1.99 -10.54
N TYR A 96 -17.80 2.91 -10.43
CA TYR A 96 -19.22 2.60 -10.60
C TYR A 96 -19.58 2.14 -12.03
N GLN A 97 -18.93 2.67 -13.05
CA GLN A 97 -19.12 2.21 -14.43
C GLN A 97 -18.60 0.78 -14.64
N LYS A 98 -17.50 0.40 -13.98
CA LYS A 98 -16.95 -0.96 -14.05
C LYS A 98 -17.75 -1.98 -13.26
N ILE A 99 -18.27 -1.63 -12.08
CA ILE A 99 -19.11 -2.53 -11.26
C ILE A 99 -20.43 -2.88 -11.97
N ASN A 100 -21.04 -1.90 -12.63
CA ASN A 100 -22.34 -2.10 -13.27
C ASN A 100 -22.27 -2.89 -14.59
N SER A 101 -21.07 -3.14 -15.14
CA SER A 101 -20.95 -3.75 -16.46
C SER A 101 -20.83 -5.27 -16.50
N GLU A 102 -20.41 -5.96 -15.42
CA GLU A 102 -20.32 -7.43 -15.42
C GLU A 102 -20.28 -8.05 -14.01
N THR A 103 -21.29 -8.83 -13.67
CA THR A 103 -21.30 -9.76 -12.54
C THR A 103 -20.87 -11.14 -13.03
N THR A 104 -19.58 -11.39 -13.06
CA THR A 104 -19.06 -12.75 -13.27
C THR A 104 -18.19 -13.11 -12.06
N GLY A 105 -18.70 -14.02 -11.23
CA GLY A 105 -17.91 -14.64 -10.17
C GLY A 105 -16.73 -15.41 -10.80
N HIS A 106 -15.50 -15.04 -10.44
CA HIS A 106 -14.34 -15.80 -10.78
C HIS A 106 -14.08 -16.86 -9.70
N LYS A 107 -13.86 -18.09 -10.17
CA LYS A 107 -13.44 -19.19 -9.30
C LYS A 107 -11.94 -19.01 -9.02
N LEU A 108 -11.57 -18.79 -7.76
CA LEU A 108 -10.17 -18.74 -7.39
C LEU A 108 -9.57 -20.14 -7.46
N VAL A 109 -8.63 -20.34 -8.34
CA VAL A 109 -7.85 -21.57 -8.44
C VAL A 109 -6.41 -21.24 -8.02
N VAL A 110 -5.97 -21.80 -6.91
CA VAL A 110 -4.57 -21.72 -6.50
C VAL A 110 -3.82 -22.88 -7.16
N GLN A 111 -2.90 -22.55 -8.05
CA GLN A 111 -2.04 -23.53 -8.73
C GLN A 111 -0.58 -23.17 -8.48
N THR A 112 0.23 -24.21 -8.29
CA THR A 112 1.69 -24.07 -8.30
C THR A 112 2.21 -24.22 -9.72
N ASN A 113 3.30 -23.52 -10.02
CA ASN A 113 4.08 -23.70 -11.22
C ASN A 113 4.92 -24.99 -11.16
N ASN A 114 5.75 -25.25 -12.18
CA ASN A 114 6.60 -26.44 -12.26
C ASN A 114 7.63 -26.57 -11.13
N GLU A 115 7.92 -25.47 -10.44
CA GLU A 115 8.83 -25.43 -9.27
C GLU A 115 8.10 -25.65 -7.96
N GLY A 116 6.79 -25.84 -7.98
CA GLY A 116 5.96 -25.99 -6.79
C GLY A 116 5.68 -24.67 -6.07
N THR A 117 5.98 -23.51 -6.68
CA THR A 117 5.74 -22.17 -6.13
C THR A 117 4.51 -21.51 -6.74
N ILE A 118 4.00 -20.48 -6.11
CA ILE A 118 2.87 -19.69 -6.61
C ILE A 118 3.40 -18.42 -7.28
N ASP A 119 2.89 -18.11 -8.47
CA ASP A 119 3.28 -16.90 -9.20
C ASP A 119 2.55 -15.67 -8.66
N PHE A 120 3.30 -14.57 -8.52
CA PHE A 120 2.80 -13.26 -8.13
C PHE A 120 3.27 -12.19 -9.12
N SER A 121 2.37 -11.28 -9.49
CA SER A 121 2.74 -10.09 -10.27
C SER A 121 3.41 -9.04 -9.38
N GLY A 122 2.98 -8.93 -8.13
CA GLY A 122 3.38 -7.87 -7.18
C GLY A 122 2.84 -6.50 -7.58
N ARG A 123 1.80 -6.44 -8.43
CA ARG A 123 1.21 -5.22 -8.98
C ARG A 123 -0.16 -4.93 -8.37
N TYR A 124 -0.61 -3.67 -8.51
CA TYR A 124 -1.95 -3.23 -8.14
C TYR A 124 -2.87 -3.26 -9.38
N ASP A 125 -3.17 -4.44 -9.88
CA ASP A 125 -4.00 -4.64 -11.06
C ASP A 125 -5.33 -5.36 -10.76
N THR A 126 -6.03 -5.80 -11.80
CA THR A 126 -7.34 -6.47 -11.68
C THR A 126 -7.29 -7.83 -10.97
N SER A 127 -6.11 -8.43 -10.82
CA SER A 127 -5.90 -9.71 -10.13
C SER A 127 -5.53 -9.54 -8.64
N LEU A 128 -5.55 -8.32 -8.12
CA LEU A 128 -5.04 -7.99 -6.79
C LEU A 128 -5.68 -8.81 -5.66
N MET A 129 -7.00 -9.08 -5.72
CA MET A 129 -7.67 -9.88 -4.71
C MET A 129 -7.22 -11.33 -4.72
N ASP A 130 -6.99 -11.88 -5.92
CA ASP A 130 -6.46 -13.23 -6.08
C ASP A 130 -5.04 -13.33 -5.51
N GLU A 131 -4.22 -12.30 -5.74
CA GLU A 131 -2.86 -12.24 -5.19
C GLU A 131 -2.85 -12.14 -3.67
N ILE A 132 -3.72 -11.32 -3.07
CA ILE A 132 -3.88 -11.21 -1.61
C ILE A 132 -4.23 -12.58 -1.00
N PHE A 133 -5.14 -13.33 -1.63
CA PHE A 133 -5.51 -14.65 -1.18
C PHE A 133 -4.35 -15.66 -1.33
N ARG A 134 -3.70 -15.72 -2.50
CA ARG A 134 -2.52 -16.57 -2.70
C ARG A 134 -1.42 -16.25 -1.71
N TYR A 135 -1.24 -14.96 -1.41
CA TYR A 135 -0.26 -14.50 -0.42
C TYR A 135 -0.57 -15.05 0.97
N SER A 136 -1.84 -15.10 1.39
CA SER A 136 -2.21 -15.69 2.67
C SER A 136 -1.91 -17.20 2.74
N VAL A 137 -2.07 -17.94 1.64
CA VAL A 137 -1.73 -19.35 1.58
C VAL A 137 -0.23 -19.57 1.80
N VAL A 138 0.62 -18.81 1.11
CA VAL A 138 2.08 -18.91 1.26
C VAL A 138 2.54 -18.41 2.63
N ALA A 139 1.86 -17.39 3.19
CA ALA A 139 2.18 -16.86 4.52
C ALA A 139 2.03 -17.90 5.63
N ALA A 140 1.03 -18.81 5.53
CA ALA A 140 0.88 -19.93 6.46
C ALA A 140 2.10 -20.86 6.41
N VAL A 141 2.58 -21.22 5.21
CA VAL A 141 3.79 -22.05 5.05
C VAL A 141 5.03 -21.37 5.64
N ILE A 142 5.20 -20.07 5.33
CA ILE A 142 6.33 -19.30 5.87
C ILE A 142 6.30 -19.28 7.41
N ALA A 143 5.11 -19.13 7.99
CA ALA A 143 4.96 -19.10 9.45
C ALA A 143 5.23 -20.46 10.10
N GLU A 144 4.93 -21.58 9.44
CA GLU A 144 5.27 -22.93 9.93
C GLU A 144 6.78 -23.22 9.85
N GLU A 145 7.46 -22.67 8.85
CA GLU A 145 8.88 -22.96 8.57
C GLU A 145 9.85 -22.01 9.30
N ASN A 146 9.37 -20.94 9.94
CA ASN A 146 10.21 -19.96 10.60
C ASN A 146 9.86 -19.78 12.07
N ASP A 147 10.88 -19.54 12.89
CA ASP A 147 10.69 -19.20 14.29
C ASP A 147 10.63 -17.68 14.47
N PHE A 148 9.58 -17.20 15.15
CA PHE A 148 9.34 -15.77 15.43
C PHE A 148 8.46 -15.60 16.67
N ASP A 149 8.44 -14.39 17.23
CA ASP A 149 7.72 -14.07 18.46
C ASP A 149 6.39 -13.37 18.19
N ILE A 150 6.33 -12.55 17.14
CA ILE A 150 5.20 -11.66 16.82
C ILE A 150 5.05 -11.51 15.32
N ILE A 151 3.80 -11.32 14.89
CA ILE A 151 3.44 -11.03 13.50
C ILE A 151 3.09 -9.56 13.37
N HIS A 152 3.59 -8.90 12.29
CA HIS A 152 3.29 -7.51 11.98
C HIS A 152 2.86 -7.39 10.51
N ALA A 153 1.60 -7.02 10.25
CA ALA A 153 1.06 -6.91 8.89
C ALA A 153 0.71 -5.47 8.53
N HIS A 154 1.19 -5.03 7.36
CA HIS A 154 1.07 -3.66 6.87
C HIS A 154 -0.04 -3.51 5.84
N ASP A 155 -1.07 -2.73 6.18
CA ASP A 155 -2.25 -2.44 5.37
C ASP A 155 -3.07 -3.68 4.97
N TRP A 156 -4.25 -3.44 4.45
CA TRP A 156 -5.25 -4.44 4.12
C TRP A 156 -4.76 -5.53 3.15
N LEU A 157 -3.79 -5.20 2.29
CA LEU A 157 -3.17 -6.15 1.37
C LEU A 157 -2.45 -7.31 2.09
N ALA A 158 -1.91 -7.05 3.27
CA ALA A 158 -1.15 -8.01 4.05
C ALA A 158 -1.94 -8.60 5.24
N TYR A 159 -3.12 -8.07 5.58
CA TYR A 159 -3.89 -8.59 6.72
C TYR A 159 -4.28 -10.06 6.58
N PRO A 160 -4.75 -10.56 5.42
CA PRO A 160 -5.03 -11.98 5.26
C PRO A 160 -3.80 -12.87 5.45
N ALA A 161 -2.61 -12.41 5.02
CA ALA A 161 -1.34 -13.11 5.27
C ALA A 161 -1.00 -13.14 6.76
N GLY A 162 -1.14 -12.01 7.46
CA GLY A 162 -0.94 -11.93 8.91
C GLY A 162 -1.90 -12.83 9.70
N ILE A 163 -3.17 -12.90 9.31
CA ILE A 163 -4.18 -13.77 9.93
C ILE A 163 -3.81 -15.25 9.71
N ALA A 164 -3.44 -15.62 8.49
CA ALA A 164 -3.02 -16.98 8.18
C ALA A 164 -1.82 -17.43 9.02
N ALA A 165 -0.82 -16.57 9.12
CA ALA A 165 0.35 -16.80 9.96
C ALA A 165 -0.01 -16.93 11.45
N MET A 166 -0.93 -16.09 11.95
CA MET A 166 -1.44 -16.15 13.32
C MET A 166 -2.15 -17.49 13.62
N GLU A 167 -3.00 -17.93 12.69
CA GLU A 167 -3.77 -19.17 12.86
C GLU A 167 -2.89 -20.42 12.96
N VAL A 168 -1.83 -20.51 12.16
CA VAL A 168 -0.95 -21.70 12.17
C VAL A 168 0.08 -21.65 13.29
N SER A 169 0.57 -20.47 13.67
CA SER A 169 1.63 -20.32 14.67
C SER A 169 1.13 -20.10 16.10
N GLY A 170 -0.10 -19.59 16.26
CA GLY A 170 -0.64 -19.12 17.55
C GLY A 170 0.03 -17.87 18.10
N LYS A 171 0.89 -17.19 17.32
CA LYS A 171 1.59 -15.96 17.74
C LYS A 171 0.70 -14.73 17.59
N PRO A 172 0.89 -13.69 18.43
CA PRO A 172 0.07 -12.47 18.36
C PRO A 172 0.27 -11.72 17.06
N LEU A 173 -0.84 -11.18 16.53
CA LEU A 173 -0.88 -10.34 15.34
C LEU A 173 -0.98 -8.87 15.72
N VAL A 174 -0.07 -8.06 15.20
CA VAL A 174 -0.16 -6.60 15.16
C VAL A 174 -0.42 -6.19 13.73
N ILE A 175 -1.38 -5.30 13.50
CA ILE A 175 -1.58 -4.68 12.19
C ILE A 175 -1.20 -3.21 12.20
N HIS A 176 -0.73 -2.72 11.05
CA HIS A 176 -0.34 -1.34 10.85
C HIS A 176 -1.23 -0.72 9.77
N VAL A 177 -2.03 0.26 10.15
CA VAL A 177 -2.98 0.95 9.27
C VAL A 177 -2.32 2.21 8.73
N HIS A 178 -1.87 2.17 7.48
CA HIS A 178 -1.28 3.35 6.81
C HIS A 178 -2.36 4.26 6.20
N ALA A 179 -3.45 3.68 5.74
CA ALA A 179 -4.67 4.35 5.29
C ALA A 179 -5.82 3.36 5.30
N THR A 180 -7.04 3.87 5.42
CA THR A 180 -8.26 3.06 5.28
C THR A 180 -8.91 3.28 3.92
N ASP A 181 -9.90 2.46 3.58
CA ASP A 181 -10.66 2.68 2.35
C ASP A 181 -11.51 3.96 2.41
N PHE A 182 -11.86 4.43 3.61
CA PHE A 182 -12.47 5.76 3.78
C PHE A 182 -11.56 6.89 3.26
N ASP A 183 -10.24 6.79 3.48
CA ASP A 183 -9.26 7.76 2.98
C ASP A 183 -9.08 7.65 1.46
N ARG A 184 -9.14 6.43 0.92
CA ARG A 184 -8.89 6.17 -0.51
C ARG A 184 -10.09 6.55 -1.37
N SER A 185 -11.30 6.29 -0.88
CA SER A 185 -12.56 6.42 -1.63
C SER A 185 -13.32 7.72 -1.36
N GLY A 186 -12.81 8.58 -0.46
CA GLY A 186 -13.53 9.79 -0.05
C GLY A 186 -14.87 9.49 0.62
N GLY A 187 -14.98 8.33 1.29
CA GLY A 187 -16.18 7.89 1.99
C GLY A 187 -17.07 6.91 1.23
N ASN A 188 -16.84 6.68 -0.07
CA ASN A 188 -17.52 5.66 -0.88
C ASN A 188 -16.78 4.32 -0.76
N VAL A 189 -16.88 3.72 0.41
CA VAL A 189 -16.08 2.55 0.78
C VAL A 189 -16.43 1.34 -0.06
N ASN A 190 -15.39 0.66 -0.58
CA ASN A 190 -15.54 -0.63 -1.24
C ASN A 190 -15.89 -1.72 -0.21
N PRO A 191 -17.02 -2.42 -0.34
CA PRO A 191 -17.45 -3.40 0.65
C PRO A 191 -16.47 -4.56 0.89
N ASP A 192 -15.72 -4.97 -0.14
CA ASP A 192 -14.78 -6.08 -0.02
C ASP A 192 -13.49 -5.64 0.67
N VAL A 193 -12.98 -4.45 0.34
CA VAL A 193 -11.84 -3.86 1.04
C VAL A 193 -12.19 -3.61 2.50
N TYR A 194 -13.35 -3.01 2.77
CA TYR A 194 -13.83 -2.80 4.15
C TYR A 194 -13.89 -4.11 4.94
N ARG A 195 -14.38 -5.19 4.32
CA ARG A 195 -14.48 -6.50 4.97
C ARG A 195 -13.09 -7.04 5.34
N ILE A 196 -12.10 -6.91 4.45
CA ILE A 196 -10.72 -7.34 4.72
C ILE A 196 -10.09 -6.47 5.81
N GLU A 197 -10.25 -5.15 5.75
CA GLU A 197 -9.76 -4.23 6.77
C GLU A 197 -10.36 -4.56 8.14
N LYS A 198 -11.69 -4.71 8.21
CA LYS A 198 -12.40 -5.08 9.44
C LYS A 198 -11.95 -6.43 9.99
N MET A 199 -11.81 -7.43 9.13
CA MET A 199 -11.34 -8.76 9.52
C MET A 199 -9.92 -8.71 10.14
N GLY A 200 -9.01 -7.94 9.53
CA GLY A 200 -7.67 -7.73 10.07
C GLY A 200 -7.69 -7.02 11.43
N MET A 201 -8.49 -5.97 11.54
CA MET A 201 -8.65 -5.20 12.78
C MET A 201 -9.25 -6.03 13.91
N ASP A 202 -10.24 -6.88 13.62
CA ASP A 202 -10.84 -7.77 14.63
C ASP A 202 -9.88 -8.84 15.12
N ALA A 203 -9.12 -9.44 14.21
CA ALA A 203 -8.18 -10.52 14.52
C ALA A 203 -6.94 -10.02 15.28
N ALA A 204 -6.53 -8.78 15.10
CA ALA A 204 -5.31 -8.24 15.68
C ALA A 204 -5.38 -8.13 17.21
N SER A 205 -4.27 -8.43 17.87
CA SER A 205 -4.06 -8.17 19.31
C SER A 205 -3.83 -6.68 19.58
N LYS A 206 -3.15 -5.98 18.66
CA LYS A 206 -2.92 -4.52 18.66
C LYS A 206 -2.98 -3.97 17.25
N ILE A 207 -3.41 -2.71 17.16
CA ILE A 207 -3.55 -1.96 15.91
C ILE A 207 -2.74 -0.69 16.01
N ILE A 208 -1.78 -0.52 15.13
CA ILE A 208 -0.99 0.71 15.01
C ILE A 208 -1.60 1.55 13.90
N THR A 209 -1.82 2.83 14.17
CA THR A 209 -2.29 3.81 13.19
C THR A 209 -1.28 4.92 13.02
N VAL A 210 -1.11 5.42 11.79
CA VAL A 210 -0.09 6.44 11.46
C VAL A 210 -0.46 7.87 11.90
N SER A 211 -1.68 8.08 12.37
CA SER A 211 -2.16 9.37 12.88
C SER A 211 -3.36 9.21 13.79
N ASN A 212 -3.64 10.24 14.59
CA ASN A 212 -4.88 10.29 15.38
C ASN A 212 -6.12 10.32 14.50
N LEU A 213 -6.07 10.94 13.32
CA LEU A 213 -7.15 10.91 12.35
C LEU A 213 -7.47 9.47 11.92
N THR A 214 -6.45 8.70 11.56
CA THR A 214 -6.61 7.28 11.20
C THR A 214 -7.12 6.47 12.38
N ARG A 215 -6.63 6.74 13.60
CA ARG A 215 -7.12 6.13 14.85
C ARG A 215 -8.62 6.36 15.03
N ASP A 216 -9.08 7.60 14.88
CA ASP A 216 -10.49 7.94 15.03
C ASP A 216 -11.36 7.27 13.96
N ILE A 217 -10.87 7.11 12.73
CA ILE A 217 -11.56 6.35 11.68
C ILE A 217 -11.67 4.86 12.09
N VAL A 218 -10.58 4.24 12.54
CA VAL A 218 -10.57 2.84 12.97
C VAL A 218 -11.55 2.60 14.11
N ILE A 219 -11.57 3.46 15.11
CA ILE A 219 -12.48 3.33 16.25
C ILE A 219 -13.94 3.55 15.81
N ASN A 220 -14.22 4.65 15.11
CA ASN A 220 -15.59 5.10 14.88
C ASN A 220 -16.25 4.45 13.64
N LYS A 221 -15.48 4.13 12.59
CA LYS A 221 -16.02 3.57 11.34
C LYS A 221 -15.94 2.04 11.27
N TYR A 222 -14.95 1.46 11.92
CA TYR A 222 -14.80 0.01 12.00
C TYR A 222 -15.27 -0.55 13.34
N ASN A 223 -15.71 0.31 14.28
CA ASN A 223 -16.20 -0.09 15.62
C ASN A 223 -15.18 -0.99 16.36
N ILE A 224 -13.93 -0.50 16.43
CA ILE A 224 -12.84 -1.19 17.12
C ILE A 224 -12.67 -0.61 18.52
N ASP A 225 -12.37 -1.50 19.49
CA ASP A 225 -12.07 -1.12 20.86
C ASP A 225 -10.87 -0.13 20.89
N PRO A 226 -11.04 1.07 21.46
CA PRO A 226 -9.98 2.08 21.57
C PRO A 226 -8.70 1.57 22.29
N GLU A 227 -8.81 0.60 23.20
CA GLU A 227 -7.68 0.03 23.92
C GLU A 227 -6.77 -0.83 23.03
N LYS A 228 -7.30 -1.33 21.91
CA LYS A 228 -6.52 -2.05 20.90
C LYS A 228 -5.72 -1.13 19.98
N VAL A 229 -6.07 0.16 19.90
CA VAL A 229 -5.58 1.10 18.87
C VAL A 229 -4.60 2.09 19.45
N GLU A 230 -3.39 2.12 18.89
CA GLU A 230 -2.33 3.03 19.27
C GLU A 230 -1.84 3.85 18.07
N THR A 231 -1.52 5.12 18.29
CA THR A 231 -1.00 5.99 17.25
C THR A 231 0.52 6.05 17.32
N VAL A 232 1.16 5.64 16.22
CA VAL A 232 2.60 5.79 16.01
C VAL A 232 2.82 6.52 14.70
N TYR A 233 3.26 7.77 14.78
CA TYR A 233 3.44 8.60 13.59
C TYR A 233 4.56 8.09 12.69
N ASN A 234 4.34 8.17 11.37
CA ASN A 234 5.42 7.97 10.42
C ASN A 234 6.49 9.05 10.60
N ALA A 235 7.73 8.68 10.34
CA ALA A 235 8.87 9.57 10.31
C ALA A 235 9.54 9.58 8.94
N VAL A 236 10.44 10.51 8.72
CA VAL A 236 11.28 10.59 7.53
C VAL A 236 12.74 10.66 7.94
N GLU A 237 13.61 10.07 7.12
CA GLU A 237 15.04 10.29 7.28
C GLU A 237 15.39 11.64 6.65
N PRO A 238 16.05 12.56 7.38
CA PRO A 238 16.49 13.83 6.81
C PRO A 238 17.46 13.57 5.66
N VAL A 239 17.07 14.02 4.45
CA VAL A 239 18.00 13.98 3.32
C VAL A 239 19.04 15.06 3.52
N LYS A 240 20.30 14.68 3.76
CA LYS A 240 21.43 15.61 3.68
C LYS A 240 21.62 15.93 2.20
N LEU A 241 21.15 17.08 1.76
CA LEU A 241 21.55 17.61 0.47
C LEU A 241 23.05 17.84 0.53
N SER A 242 23.83 16.98 -0.09
CA SER A 242 25.27 17.10 -0.18
C SER A 242 25.58 18.21 -1.16
N GLY A 243 26.04 19.34 -0.64
CA GLY A 243 26.50 20.47 -1.41
C GLY A 243 25.45 21.57 -1.56
N ASP A 244 25.92 22.81 -1.50
CA ASP A 244 25.23 23.98 -2.02
C ASP A 244 25.09 23.82 -3.56
N ALA A 245 24.17 22.97 -3.97
CA ALA A 245 23.63 23.06 -5.31
C ALA A 245 22.85 24.37 -5.33
N ASP A 246 23.53 25.43 -5.69
CA ASP A 246 22.90 26.67 -6.14
C ASP A 246 22.10 26.32 -7.39
N VAL A 247 20.92 25.70 -7.17
CA VAL A 247 20.02 25.31 -8.24
C VAL A 247 19.40 26.57 -8.78
N ASN A 248 20.16 27.19 -9.67
CA ASN A 248 19.66 28.34 -10.41
C ASN A 248 18.46 27.87 -11.24
N LYS A 249 17.27 28.31 -10.84
CA LYS A 249 16.01 27.99 -11.52
C LYS A 249 15.99 28.48 -12.99
N GLY A 250 16.90 29.39 -13.37
CA GLY A 250 16.91 30.02 -14.69
C GLY A 250 15.73 31.00 -14.93
N PHE A 251 14.90 31.25 -13.92
CA PHE A 251 13.79 32.19 -13.94
C PHE A 251 13.44 32.70 -12.54
N GLU A 252 12.77 33.85 -12.45
CA GLU A 252 12.44 34.52 -11.17
C GLU A 252 11.12 34.03 -10.55
N ASP A 253 10.27 33.39 -11.33
CA ASP A 253 8.94 32.94 -10.89
C ASP A 253 9.05 32.03 -9.65
N LYS A 254 8.12 32.15 -8.73
CA LYS A 254 7.97 31.21 -7.61
C LYS A 254 7.46 29.88 -8.14
N VAL A 255 7.96 28.77 -7.57
CA VAL A 255 7.53 27.43 -7.93
C VAL A 255 6.74 26.82 -6.78
N VAL A 256 5.55 26.32 -7.09
CA VAL A 256 4.70 25.56 -6.16
C VAL A 256 4.53 24.16 -6.71
N THR A 257 4.93 23.16 -5.92
CA THR A 257 4.98 21.76 -6.36
C THR A 257 3.94 20.91 -5.63
N PHE A 258 3.18 20.15 -6.41
CA PHE A 258 2.45 18.96 -5.95
C PHE A 258 3.33 17.75 -6.26
N LEU A 259 3.69 16.98 -5.23
CA LEU A 259 4.47 15.75 -5.37
C LEU A 259 3.67 14.58 -4.78
N GLY A 260 3.32 13.61 -5.62
CA GLY A 260 2.60 12.42 -5.18
C GLY A 260 1.82 11.73 -6.28
N ARG A 261 1.11 10.65 -5.93
CA ARG A 261 0.19 10.01 -6.85
C ARG A 261 -0.94 10.97 -7.25
N ILE A 262 -1.26 11.03 -8.52
CA ILE A 262 -2.32 11.89 -9.04
C ILE A 262 -3.63 11.10 -9.03
N THR A 263 -4.16 10.90 -7.83
CA THR A 263 -5.36 10.13 -7.50
C THR A 263 -6.28 10.95 -6.61
N MET A 264 -7.54 10.57 -6.52
CA MET A 264 -8.55 11.26 -5.71
C MET A 264 -8.09 11.48 -4.26
N GLN A 265 -7.47 10.48 -3.63
CA GLN A 265 -6.96 10.55 -2.26
C GLN A 265 -6.01 11.72 -2.01
N LYS A 266 -5.24 12.12 -3.02
CA LYS A 266 -4.25 13.21 -2.91
C LYS A 266 -4.80 14.59 -3.28
N GLY A 267 -6.05 14.64 -3.76
CA GLY A 267 -6.76 15.89 -4.04
C GLY A 267 -6.13 16.77 -5.13
N PRO A 268 -5.68 16.24 -6.28
CA PRO A 268 -5.02 17.03 -7.32
C PRO A 268 -5.93 18.12 -7.90
N GLU A 269 -7.24 17.94 -7.86
CA GLU A 269 -8.21 18.95 -8.30
C GLU A 269 -8.13 20.22 -7.46
N TYR A 270 -8.00 20.06 -6.13
CA TYR A 270 -7.85 21.22 -5.24
C TYR A 270 -6.58 22.01 -5.55
N PHE A 271 -5.51 21.31 -5.96
CA PHE A 271 -4.27 21.97 -6.36
C PHE A 271 -4.46 22.80 -7.63
N ILE A 272 -5.14 22.28 -8.66
CA ILE A 272 -5.46 23.01 -9.90
C ILE A 272 -6.36 24.23 -9.62
N GLU A 273 -7.40 24.07 -8.80
CA GLU A 273 -8.30 25.18 -8.45
C GLU A 273 -7.60 26.25 -7.62
N ALA A 274 -6.73 25.83 -6.69
CA ALA A 274 -5.90 26.76 -5.92
C ALA A 274 -4.95 27.55 -6.82
N ALA A 275 -4.29 26.87 -7.78
CA ALA A 275 -3.42 27.51 -8.75
C ALA A 275 -4.14 28.58 -9.58
N ASN A 276 -5.35 28.29 -10.06
CA ASN A 276 -6.17 29.26 -10.79
C ASN A 276 -6.49 30.50 -9.95
N LYS A 277 -6.74 30.35 -8.64
CA LYS A 277 -6.96 31.46 -7.72
C LYS A 277 -5.68 32.27 -7.47
N VAL A 278 -4.56 31.58 -7.24
CA VAL A 278 -3.27 32.21 -7.01
C VAL A 278 -2.81 33.02 -8.22
N LEU A 279 -2.93 32.49 -9.44
CA LEU A 279 -2.50 33.17 -10.67
C LEU A 279 -3.27 34.49 -10.96
N LYS A 280 -4.49 34.62 -10.46
CA LYS A 280 -5.25 35.87 -10.54
C LYS A 280 -4.68 36.96 -9.64
N MET A 281 -3.98 36.60 -8.58
CA MET A 281 -3.39 37.53 -7.61
C MET A 281 -1.88 37.70 -7.81
N MET A 282 -1.20 36.64 -8.25
CA MET A 282 0.25 36.54 -8.39
C MET A 282 0.61 35.87 -9.71
N PRO A 283 0.79 36.64 -10.80
CA PRO A 283 1.06 36.08 -12.13
C PRO A 283 2.46 35.46 -12.27
N ASN A 284 3.39 35.77 -11.37
CA ASN A 284 4.77 35.30 -11.35
C ASN A 284 4.94 33.99 -10.56
N VAL A 285 3.97 33.07 -10.69
CA VAL A 285 4.02 31.73 -10.07
C VAL A 285 3.94 30.67 -11.14
N ARG A 286 4.71 29.59 -10.99
CA ARG A 286 4.63 28.36 -11.78
C ARG A 286 4.24 27.20 -10.89
N PHE A 287 3.50 26.26 -11.46
CA PHE A 287 3.04 25.09 -10.77
C PHE A 287 3.65 23.84 -11.40
N VAL A 288 4.14 22.93 -10.56
CA VAL A 288 4.65 21.64 -10.99
C VAL A 288 3.77 20.56 -10.39
N MET A 289 3.27 19.67 -11.23
CA MET A 289 2.55 18.47 -10.80
C MET A 289 3.40 17.25 -11.10
N ALA A 290 4.10 16.76 -10.06
CA ALA A 290 5.03 15.66 -10.14
C ALA A 290 4.41 14.37 -9.60
N GLY A 291 4.33 13.36 -10.48
CA GLY A 291 3.75 12.06 -10.19
C GLY A 291 2.97 11.49 -11.36
N SER A 292 2.32 10.36 -11.13
CA SER A 292 1.42 9.71 -12.08
C SER A 292 0.17 9.20 -11.34
N GLY A 293 -0.88 8.89 -12.08
CA GLY A 293 -2.13 8.37 -11.54
C GLY A 293 -3.27 8.49 -12.56
N ASP A 294 -4.38 7.88 -12.21
CA ASP A 294 -5.60 7.80 -13.02
C ASP A 294 -6.23 9.18 -13.32
N MET A 295 -5.99 10.18 -12.48
CA MET A 295 -6.51 11.53 -12.67
C MET A 295 -5.60 12.45 -13.51
N MET A 296 -4.43 12.01 -13.98
CA MET A 296 -3.46 12.86 -14.69
C MET A 296 -4.08 13.57 -15.90
N GLU A 297 -4.71 12.81 -16.79
CA GLU A 297 -5.32 13.36 -17.99
C GLU A 297 -6.45 14.36 -17.67
N ARG A 298 -7.27 14.04 -16.66
CA ARG A 298 -8.31 14.94 -16.16
C ARG A 298 -7.74 16.25 -15.64
N MET A 299 -6.60 16.21 -14.92
CA MET A 299 -5.91 17.41 -14.42
C MET A 299 -5.36 18.26 -15.55
N MET A 300 -4.76 17.65 -16.57
CA MET A 300 -4.27 18.37 -17.75
C MET A 300 -5.43 19.06 -18.49
N ARG A 301 -6.52 18.35 -18.71
CA ARG A 301 -7.74 18.94 -19.34
C ARG A 301 -8.32 20.08 -18.48
N ARG A 302 -8.32 19.95 -17.17
CA ARG A 302 -8.82 20.99 -16.25
C ARG A 302 -7.96 22.24 -16.30
N ALA A 303 -6.63 22.11 -16.29
CA ALA A 303 -5.70 23.22 -16.45
C ALA A 303 -5.91 23.95 -17.79
N ALA A 304 -6.15 23.21 -18.88
CA ALA A 304 -6.47 23.76 -20.20
C ALA A 304 -7.80 24.53 -20.19
N ALA A 305 -8.84 23.97 -19.60
CA ALA A 305 -10.14 24.64 -19.48
C ALA A 305 -10.11 25.94 -18.67
N LEU A 306 -9.15 26.04 -17.73
CA LEU A 306 -8.93 27.25 -16.93
C LEU A 306 -7.95 28.25 -17.59
N ASN A 307 -7.39 27.91 -18.75
CA ASN A 307 -6.38 28.71 -19.48
C ASN A 307 -5.12 29.02 -18.63
N ILE A 308 -4.63 28.03 -17.88
CA ILE A 308 -3.44 28.17 -17.02
C ILE A 308 -2.33 27.17 -17.35
N THR A 309 -2.42 26.48 -18.51
CA THR A 309 -1.45 25.44 -18.93
C THR A 309 -0.04 25.97 -19.11
N ASP A 310 0.13 27.22 -19.53
CA ASP A 310 1.43 27.89 -19.70
C ASP A 310 2.16 28.10 -18.36
N ARG A 311 1.46 27.97 -17.25
CA ARG A 311 1.96 28.06 -15.88
C ARG A 311 2.12 26.72 -15.18
N PHE A 312 1.74 25.63 -15.87
CA PHE A 312 1.83 24.27 -15.33
C PHE A 312 2.90 23.43 -16.04
N HIS A 313 3.63 22.65 -15.25
CA HIS A 313 4.52 21.62 -15.74
C HIS A 313 4.11 20.26 -15.11
N PHE A 314 3.75 19.31 -15.98
CA PHE A 314 3.43 17.93 -15.60
C PHE A 314 4.63 17.04 -15.87
N THR A 315 5.31 16.56 -14.81
CA THR A 315 6.58 15.81 -14.96
C THR A 315 6.37 14.34 -15.29
N GLY A 316 5.20 13.78 -14.98
CA GLY A 316 5.07 12.34 -14.87
C GLY A 316 5.72 11.80 -13.60
N PHE A 317 5.92 10.48 -13.55
CA PHE A 317 6.53 9.80 -12.39
C PHE A 317 8.03 10.08 -12.32
N LEU A 318 8.49 10.60 -11.18
CA LEU A 318 9.90 10.86 -10.90
C LEU A 318 10.49 9.74 -10.04
N LYS A 319 11.77 9.41 -10.23
CA LYS A 319 12.50 8.36 -9.51
C LYS A 319 13.78 8.87 -8.88
N GLY A 320 14.08 8.36 -7.68
CA GLY A 320 15.38 8.58 -7.05
C GLY A 320 15.77 10.05 -6.95
N LYS A 321 16.87 10.42 -7.56
CA LYS A 321 17.43 11.78 -7.51
C LYS A 321 16.59 12.85 -8.19
N ASP A 322 15.69 12.46 -9.10
CA ASP A 322 14.83 13.41 -9.83
C ASP A 322 13.72 14.00 -8.93
N VAL A 323 13.56 13.45 -7.74
CA VAL A 323 12.58 13.89 -6.74
C VAL A 323 13.11 15.05 -5.89
N PHE A 324 14.43 15.21 -5.80
CA PHE A 324 15.10 16.17 -4.90
C PHE A 324 15.78 17.31 -5.63
#